data_143ba17bd96a09d3ebe5a29efc31ab64
#
_entry.id   143ba17bd96a09d3ebe5a29efc31ab64
#
_cell.length_a   1.000
_cell.length_b   1.000
_cell.length_c   1.000
_cell.angle_alpha   90.00
_cell.angle_beta   90.00
_cell.angle_gamma   90.00
#
_symmetry.space_group_name_H-M   'P 1'
#
loop_
_entity.id
_entity.type
_entity.pdbx_description
1 polymer ?
#
loop_
_entity_poly.entity_id
_entity_poly.type
_entity_poly.pdbx_seq_one_letter_code
_entity_poly.pdbx_strand_id
1 'polypeptide(L)'
;MAQDRPTASELLAAITDFLREEATPALDKAEPRLGFQMRVAANALTILEREARLGPAADAREHARLAKLLGHDGSLADLNRELARQLREGKRDERDAALMEHLEATVTDKIAIANPKWR
;
A
#
# COMPACT_ATOMS: atom_id res chain seq x y z
N MET A 1 6.27 -16.57 -18.99
CA MET A 1 4.87 -16.47 -19.34
C MET A 1 4.48 -15.04 -19.62
N ALA A 2 3.79 -14.80 -20.71
CA ALA A 2 3.31 -13.47 -21.02
C ALA A 2 2.32 -13.00 -19.95
N GLN A 3 2.37 -11.73 -19.62
CA GLN A 3 1.41 -11.16 -18.70
C GLN A 3 0.04 -11.06 -19.37
N ASP A 4 -0.96 -11.50 -18.67
CA ASP A 4 -2.34 -11.31 -19.12
C ASP A 4 -2.72 -9.85 -18.99
N ARG A 5 -3.33 -9.34 -20.04
CA ARG A 5 -3.85 -7.98 -20.04
C ARG A 5 -5.36 -8.02 -20.19
N PRO A 6 -6.03 -7.05 -19.57
CA PRO A 6 -5.47 -6.00 -18.72
C PRO A 6 -4.96 -6.54 -17.38
N THR A 7 -3.97 -5.87 -16.81
CA THR A 7 -3.48 -6.19 -15.46
C THR A 7 -4.47 -5.72 -14.41
N ALA A 8 -4.30 -6.16 -13.15
CA ALA A 8 -5.13 -5.70 -12.05
C ALA A 8 -5.09 -4.18 -11.91
N SER A 9 -3.89 -3.59 -12.02
CA SER A 9 -3.72 -2.15 -11.98
C SER A 9 -4.48 -1.45 -13.10
N GLU A 10 -4.39 -1.98 -14.31
CA GLU A 10 -5.07 -1.40 -15.46
C GLU A 10 -6.59 -1.49 -15.32
N LEU A 11 -7.10 -2.63 -14.81
CA LEU A 11 -8.55 -2.80 -14.58
C LEU A 11 -9.04 -1.84 -13.50
N LEU A 12 -8.30 -1.71 -12.41
CA LEU A 12 -8.68 -0.79 -11.33
C LEU A 12 -8.71 0.65 -11.81
N ALA A 13 -7.74 1.05 -12.64
CA ALA A 13 -7.71 2.40 -13.20
C ALA A 13 -8.92 2.64 -14.12
N ALA A 14 -9.23 1.68 -14.97
CA ALA A 14 -10.37 1.81 -15.90
C ALA A 14 -11.69 1.91 -15.15
N ILE A 15 -11.89 1.08 -14.13
CA ILE A 15 -13.11 1.12 -13.31
C ILE A 15 -13.22 2.45 -12.58
N THR A 16 -12.11 2.91 -12.01
CA THR A 16 -12.08 4.19 -11.29
C THR A 16 -12.44 5.35 -12.22
N ASP A 17 -11.89 5.37 -13.41
CA ASP A 17 -12.19 6.42 -14.40
C ASP A 17 -13.68 6.42 -14.78
N PHE A 18 -14.26 5.25 -15.02
CA PHE A 18 -15.68 5.12 -15.31
C PHE A 18 -16.53 5.69 -14.16
N LEU A 19 -16.18 5.32 -12.92
CA LEU A 19 -16.95 5.77 -11.76
C LEU A 19 -16.86 7.29 -11.60
N ARG A 20 -15.68 7.87 -11.82
CA ARG A 20 -15.49 9.31 -11.64
C ARG A 20 -16.07 10.14 -12.78
N GLU A 21 -15.90 9.69 -14.01
CA GLU A 21 -16.23 10.48 -15.18
C GLU A 21 -17.67 10.32 -15.61
N GLU A 22 -18.28 9.15 -15.37
CA GLU A 22 -19.63 8.86 -15.86
C GLU A 22 -20.63 8.59 -14.73
N ALA A 23 -20.34 7.64 -13.84
CA ALA A 23 -21.31 7.23 -12.82
C ALA A 23 -21.57 8.32 -11.76
N THR A 24 -20.50 8.92 -11.22
CA THR A 24 -20.64 9.91 -10.17
C THR A 24 -21.40 11.16 -10.62
N PRO A 25 -21.08 11.78 -11.77
CA PRO A 25 -21.87 12.93 -12.22
C PRO A 25 -23.34 12.63 -12.43
N ALA A 26 -23.68 11.45 -12.96
CA ALA A 26 -25.07 11.04 -13.15
C ALA A 26 -25.77 10.86 -11.81
N LEU A 27 -25.12 10.24 -10.84
CA LEU A 27 -25.68 10.02 -9.50
C LEU A 27 -25.82 11.32 -8.72
N ASP A 28 -24.89 12.26 -8.89
CA ASP A 28 -24.98 13.56 -8.21
C ASP A 28 -26.26 14.30 -8.58
N LYS A 29 -26.71 14.15 -9.82
CA LYS A 29 -27.94 14.78 -10.28
C LYS A 29 -29.18 14.06 -9.76
N ALA A 30 -29.16 12.72 -9.75
CA ALA A 30 -30.33 11.90 -9.40
C ALA A 30 -30.44 11.68 -7.90
N GLU A 31 -29.32 11.39 -7.24
CA GLU A 31 -29.28 11.03 -5.82
C GLU A 31 -27.93 11.47 -5.22
N PRO A 32 -27.83 12.71 -4.71
CA PRO A 32 -26.55 13.26 -4.22
C PRO A 32 -25.84 12.40 -3.17
N ARG A 33 -26.61 11.69 -2.31
CA ARG A 33 -26.02 10.82 -1.31
C ARG A 33 -25.25 9.65 -1.94
N LEU A 34 -25.81 9.07 -3.00
CA LEU A 34 -25.15 8.00 -3.74
C LEU A 34 -23.95 8.54 -4.51
N GLY A 35 -24.04 9.75 -5.05
CA GLY A 35 -22.90 10.39 -5.68
C GLY A 35 -21.72 10.55 -4.71
N PHE A 36 -21.99 10.95 -3.48
CA PHE A 36 -20.95 11.06 -2.45
C PHE A 36 -20.33 9.69 -2.14
N GLN A 37 -21.19 8.67 -1.94
CA GLN A 37 -20.69 7.31 -1.67
C GLN A 37 -19.88 6.77 -2.84
N MET A 38 -20.24 7.12 -4.05
CA MET A 38 -19.50 6.70 -5.25
C MET A 38 -18.10 7.32 -5.27
N ARG A 39 -17.96 8.60 -4.86
CA ARG A 39 -16.65 9.23 -4.74
C ARG A 39 -15.78 8.54 -3.70
N VAL A 40 -16.37 8.14 -2.59
CA VAL A 40 -15.64 7.38 -1.55
C VAL A 40 -15.16 6.04 -2.12
N ALA A 41 -16.03 5.33 -2.84
CA ALA A 41 -15.65 4.06 -3.47
C ALA A 41 -14.55 4.25 -4.51
N ALA A 42 -14.63 5.30 -5.33
CA ALA A 42 -13.59 5.59 -6.31
C ALA A 42 -12.24 5.91 -5.64
N ASN A 43 -12.27 6.60 -4.51
CA ASN A 43 -11.04 6.88 -3.77
C ASN A 43 -10.42 5.58 -3.22
N ALA A 44 -11.24 4.66 -2.71
CA ALA A 44 -10.77 3.35 -2.25
C ALA A 44 -10.13 2.56 -3.39
N LEU A 45 -10.75 2.58 -4.57
CA LEU A 45 -10.20 1.91 -5.75
C LEU A 45 -8.88 2.52 -6.19
N THR A 46 -8.72 3.84 -6.03
CA THR A 46 -7.45 4.51 -6.33
C THR A 46 -6.33 4.01 -5.42
N ILE A 47 -6.63 3.80 -4.13
CA ILE A 47 -5.66 3.25 -3.19
C ILE A 47 -5.29 1.81 -3.59
N LEU A 48 -6.28 0.99 -3.95
CA LEU A 48 -6.05 -0.39 -4.40
C LEU A 48 -5.21 -0.43 -5.68
N GLU A 49 -5.45 0.50 -6.60
CA GLU A 49 -4.63 0.58 -7.82
C GLU A 49 -3.16 0.84 -7.46
N ARG A 50 -2.91 1.82 -6.58
CA ARG A 50 -1.53 2.11 -6.16
C ARG A 50 -0.91 0.91 -5.44
N GLU A 51 -1.67 0.21 -4.59
CA GLU A 51 -1.19 -0.99 -3.92
C GLU A 51 -0.83 -2.08 -4.94
N ALA A 52 -1.67 -2.30 -5.94
CA ALA A 52 -1.41 -3.30 -6.97
C ALA A 52 -0.16 -2.95 -7.78
N ARG A 53 0.05 -1.66 -8.05
CA ARG A 53 1.18 -1.19 -8.87
C ARG A 53 2.47 -1.07 -8.07
N LEU A 54 2.41 -0.56 -6.86
CA LEU A 54 3.59 -0.25 -6.04
C LEU A 54 3.90 -1.30 -4.98
N GLY A 55 2.89 -2.05 -4.56
CA GLY A 55 3.00 -2.99 -3.44
C GLY A 55 4.06 -4.06 -3.60
N PRO A 56 4.08 -4.80 -4.72
CA PRO A 56 5.06 -5.88 -4.87
C PRO A 56 6.52 -5.44 -4.74
N ALA A 57 6.89 -4.31 -5.35
CA ALA A 57 8.25 -3.79 -5.23
C ALA A 57 8.54 -3.29 -3.81
N ALA A 58 7.57 -2.63 -3.18
CA ALA A 58 7.70 -2.17 -1.80
C ALA A 58 7.89 -3.35 -0.85
N ASP A 59 7.10 -4.42 -1.02
CA ASP A 59 7.21 -5.64 -0.22
C ASP A 59 8.57 -6.29 -0.41
N ALA A 60 9.08 -6.34 -1.64
CA ALA A 60 10.40 -6.91 -1.92
C ALA A 60 11.50 -6.12 -1.22
N ARG A 61 11.41 -4.79 -1.23
CA ARG A 61 12.38 -3.94 -0.54
C ARG A 61 12.31 -4.11 0.98
N GLU A 62 11.11 -4.17 1.51
CA GLU A 62 10.90 -4.39 2.94
C GLU A 62 11.46 -5.75 3.37
N HIS A 63 11.18 -6.78 2.60
CA HIS A 63 11.67 -8.13 2.86
C HIS A 63 13.20 -8.16 2.90
N ALA A 64 13.86 -7.54 1.92
CA ALA A 64 15.32 -7.51 1.86
C ALA A 64 15.91 -6.78 3.08
N ARG A 65 15.31 -5.64 3.46
CA ARG A 65 15.78 -4.88 4.63
C ARG A 65 15.62 -5.68 5.93
N LEU A 66 14.46 -6.34 6.10
CA LEU A 66 14.18 -7.14 7.28
C LEU A 66 15.12 -8.33 7.42
N ALA A 67 15.35 -9.06 6.33
CA ALA A 67 16.24 -10.19 6.34
C ALA A 67 17.65 -9.77 6.76
N LYS A 68 18.11 -8.63 6.25
CA LYS A 68 19.42 -8.09 6.63
C LYS A 68 19.44 -7.66 8.09
N LEU A 69 18.40 -6.98 8.55
CA LEU A 69 18.31 -6.46 9.91
C LEU A 69 18.26 -7.60 10.94
N LEU A 70 17.49 -8.64 10.65
CA LEU A 70 17.33 -9.78 11.56
C LEU A 70 18.42 -10.84 11.40
N GLY A 71 19.15 -10.83 10.28
CA GLY A 71 20.26 -11.74 10.04
C GLY A 71 19.87 -13.11 9.53
N HIS A 72 18.63 -13.29 9.10
CA HIS A 72 18.14 -14.53 8.48
C HIS A 72 16.95 -14.26 7.60
N ASP A 73 16.62 -15.22 6.74
CA ASP A 73 15.49 -15.11 5.82
C ASP A 73 14.24 -15.77 6.40
N GLY A 74 13.11 -15.50 5.77
CA GLY A 74 11.80 -16.03 6.13
C GLY A 74 10.73 -15.30 5.34
N SER A 75 9.46 -15.60 5.60
CA SER A 75 8.38 -14.86 4.97
C SER A 75 8.33 -13.42 5.52
N LEU A 76 7.83 -12.49 4.72
CA LEU A 76 7.69 -11.11 5.17
C LEU A 76 6.86 -11.02 6.45
N ALA A 77 5.76 -11.79 6.52
CA ALA A 77 4.91 -11.81 7.72
C ALA A 77 5.66 -12.32 8.95
N ASP A 78 6.43 -13.38 8.80
CA ASP A 78 7.20 -13.96 9.92
C ASP A 78 8.30 -13.03 10.37
N LEU A 79 9.02 -12.41 9.43
CA LEU A 79 10.08 -11.46 9.76
C LEU A 79 9.52 -10.22 10.49
N ASN A 80 8.36 -9.73 10.08
CA ASN A 80 7.70 -8.62 10.76
C ASN A 80 7.26 -9.01 12.17
N ARG A 81 6.73 -10.22 12.35
CA ARG A 81 6.36 -10.70 13.68
C ARG A 81 7.58 -10.81 14.60
N GLU A 82 8.68 -11.29 14.07
CA GLU A 82 9.92 -11.40 14.86
C GLU A 82 10.42 -10.02 15.26
N LEU A 83 10.46 -9.06 14.36
CA LEU A 83 10.89 -7.70 14.68
C LEU A 83 9.99 -7.09 15.77
N ALA A 84 8.67 -7.23 15.62
CA ALA A 84 7.72 -6.72 16.61
C ALA A 84 7.97 -7.36 18.00
N ARG A 85 8.23 -8.67 18.02
CA ARG A 85 8.53 -9.37 19.27
C ARG A 85 9.83 -8.85 19.91
N GLN A 86 10.88 -8.67 19.11
CA GLN A 86 12.16 -8.16 19.61
C GLN A 86 12.02 -6.75 20.19
N LEU A 87 11.21 -5.91 19.56
CA LEU A 87 10.93 -4.57 20.08
C LEU A 87 10.16 -4.61 21.39
N ARG A 88 9.14 -5.47 21.49
CA ARG A 88 8.36 -5.61 22.73
C ARG A 88 9.20 -6.14 23.87
N GLU A 89 10.14 -7.05 23.59
CA GLU A 89 10.99 -7.67 24.61
C GLU A 89 12.23 -6.83 24.94
N GLY A 90 12.38 -5.68 24.29
CA GLY A 90 13.52 -4.79 24.53
C GLY A 90 14.84 -5.32 23.99
N LYS A 91 14.81 -6.29 23.07
CA LYS A 91 16.02 -6.89 22.51
C LYS A 91 16.64 -6.07 21.39
N ARG A 92 15.95 -5.00 20.96
CA ARG A 92 16.45 -4.06 19.97
C ARG A 92 16.39 -2.66 20.53
N ASP A 93 17.49 -1.94 20.33
CA ASP A 93 17.55 -0.54 20.72
C ASP A 93 16.80 0.31 19.69
N GLU A 94 15.81 1.05 20.14
CA GLU A 94 15.05 1.96 19.29
C GLU A 94 15.88 3.11 18.73
N ARG A 95 17.13 3.28 19.20
CA ARG A 95 18.08 4.25 18.67
C ARG A 95 19.01 3.67 17.61
N ASP A 96 18.87 2.38 17.30
CA ASP A 96 19.65 1.73 16.27
C ASP A 96 19.36 2.38 14.91
N ALA A 97 20.40 2.90 14.25
CA ALA A 97 20.27 3.60 12.97
C ALA A 97 19.67 2.70 11.89
N ALA A 98 20.08 1.44 11.83
CA ALA A 98 19.56 0.50 10.84
C ALA A 98 18.07 0.24 11.04
N LEU A 99 17.62 0.13 12.28
CA LEU A 99 16.21 -0.02 12.60
C LEU A 99 15.43 1.23 12.19
N MET A 100 15.93 2.41 12.50
CA MET A 100 15.26 3.66 12.15
C MET A 100 15.14 3.84 10.64
N GLU A 101 16.21 3.54 9.91
CA GLU A 101 16.18 3.60 8.45
C GLU A 101 15.13 2.66 7.87
N HIS A 102 15.04 1.45 8.41
CA HIS A 102 14.04 0.48 7.98
C HIS A 102 12.62 0.99 8.21
N LEU A 103 12.36 1.51 9.40
CA LEU A 103 11.03 2.02 9.76
C LEU A 103 10.64 3.21 8.88
N GLU A 104 11.57 4.13 8.65
CA GLU A 104 11.32 5.28 7.79
C GLU A 104 11.01 4.86 6.36
N ALA A 105 11.77 3.91 5.82
CA ALA A 105 11.53 3.41 4.47
C ALA A 105 10.18 2.73 4.35
N THR A 106 9.79 1.95 5.37
CA THR A 106 8.50 1.26 5.40
C THR A 106 7.35 2.27 5.43
N VAL A 107 7.45 3.30 6.27
CA VAL A 107 6.43 4.34 6.36
C VAL A 107 6.33 5.12 5.04
N THR A 108 7.47 5.45 4.44
CA THR A 108 7.50 6.16 3.15
C THR A 108 6.77 5.36 2.08
N ASP A 109 7.02 4.06 1.99
CA ASP A 109 6.35 3.19 1.02
C ASP A 109 4.84 3.11 1.29
N LYS A 110 4.44 2.98 2.55
CA LYS A 110 3.01 2.92 2.91
C LYS A 110 2.29 4.23 2.59
N ILE A 111 2.91 5.36 2.86
CA ILE A 111 2.33 6.67 2.54
C ILE A 111 2.19 6.85 1.03
N ALA A 112 3.17 6.40 0.25
CA ALA A 112 3.11 6.50 -1.21
C ALA A 112 1.90 5.76 -1.78
N ILE A 113 1.47 4.67 -1.13
CA ILE A 113 0.29 3.90 -1.54
C ILE A 113 -0.99 4.53 -1.00
N ALA A 114 -1.05 4.79 0.30
CA ALA A 114 -2.27 5.22 0.97
C ALA A 114 -2.60 6.70 0.70
N ASN A 115 -1.60 7.57 0.74
CA ASN A 115 -1.83 9.01 0.55
C ASN A 115 -0.57 9.69 0.03
N PRO A 116 -0.31 9.63 -1.29
CA PRO A 116 0.93 10.18 -1.86
C PRO A 116 1.06 11.70 -1.73
N LYS A 117 -0.02 12.38 -1.36
CA LYS A 117 -0.01 13.84 -1.13
C LYS A 117 0.39 14.21 0.29
N TRP A 118 0.50 13.24 1.17
CA TRP A 118 0.93 13.47 2.54
C TRP A 118 2.40 13.89 2.59
N ARG A 119 2.69 14.90 3.39
CA ARG A 119 4.04 15.41 3.57
C ARG A 119 4.36 15.64 5.04
#